data_e67662f5368dda8309abace7a00fb3a5
#
_entry.id   e67662f5368dda8309abace7a00fb3a5
#
_cell.length_a   1.000
_cell.length_b   1.000
_cell.length_c   1.000
_cell.angle_alpha   90.00
_cell.angle_beta   90.00
_cell.angle_gamma   90.00
#
_symmetry.space_group_name_H-M   'P 1'
#
loop_
_entity.id
_entity.type
_entity.pdbx_description
1 polymer ?
#
loop_
_entity_poly.entity_id
_entity_poly.type
_entity_poly.pdbx_seq_one_letter_code
_entity_poly.pdbx_strand_id
1 'polypeptide(L)'
;DRDDQQVIASAYQIAASAARHHLVLDYHGLKPFGIQRAYPNVLNFEGVKGLENSKWEPRVGDGPLHNQPRYDVTAPYLRMLAGPMDYTPGAMTNAMKDNFFGNNDHPMSQGTRVHQMAMYTTFEAPLQMLADSPTKYEREQPTTDFIRQIPTVFDEVRALDGVLGEYLVVAKRKGATWYLAAMTNWQPRDLTLTLDMLSAGSHEATLFADGVNADRDATDYRKT
;
A
#
# COMPACT_ATOMS: atom_id res chain seq x y z
N ASP A 1 -1.27 -19.30 -10.63
CA ASP A 1 -1.62 -19.41 -9.22
C ASP A 1 -2.36 -20.69 -8.95
N ARG A 2 -1.85 -21.50 -8.04
CA ARG A 2 -2.45 -22.80 -7.67
C ARG A 2 -2.57 -22.87 -6.16
N ASP A 3 -3.68 -23.45 -5.70
CA ASP A 3 -3.99 -23.67 -4.28
C ASP A 3 -4.47 -25.12 -4.01
N ASP A 4 -4.08 -26.03 -4.90
CA ASP A 4 -4.34 -27.46 -4.71
C ASP A 4 -3.51 -28.04 -3.55
N GLN A 5 -3.92 -29.20 -3.07
CA GLN A 5 -3.32 -29.87 -1.91
C GLN A 5 -1.80 -30.07 -2.05
N GLN A 6 -1.32 -30.32 -3.25
CA GLN A 6 0.10 -30.57 -3.52
C GLN A 6 0.94 -29.30 -3.36
N VAL A 7 0.44 -28.18 -3.89
CA VAL A 7 1.09 -26.86 -3.77
C VAL A 7 1.07 -26.39 -2.32
N ILE A 8 -0.04 -26.55 -1.60
CA ILE A 8 -0.14 -26.20 -0.18
C ILE A 8 0.83 -27.06 0.66
N ALA A 9 0.92 -28.37 0.41
CA ALA A 9 1.89 -29.22 1.10
C ALA A 9 3.33 -28.79 0.84
N SER A 10 3.67 -28.42 -0.39
CA SER A 10 4.98 -27.88 -0.74
C SER A 10 5.27 -26.56 -0.04
N ALA A 11 4.30 -25.65 0.07
CA ALA A 11 4.44 -24.39 0.78
C ALA A 11 4.78 -24.62 2.27
N TYR A 12 4.11 -25.57 2.92
CA TYR A 12 4.44 -25.97 4.31
C TYR A 12 5.86 -26.52 4.43
N GLN A 13 6.32 -27.34 3.50
CA GLN A 13 7.69 -27.88 3.50
C GLN A 13 8.74 -26.76 3.31
N ILE A 14 8.47 -25.81 2.41
CA ILE A 14 9.33 -24.64 2.18
C ILE A 14 9.40 -23.79 3.45
N ALA A 15 8.25 -23.47 4.05
CA ALA A 15 8.19 -22.67 5.28
C ALA A 15 8.96 -23.32 6.43
N ALA A 16 8.80 -24.63 6.63
CA ALA A 16 9.53 -25.40 7.64
C ALA A 16 11.04 -25.41 7.36
N SER A 17 11.44 -25.56 6.10
CA SER A 17 12.85 -25.53 5.71
C SER A 17 13.45 -24.14 5.93
N ALA A 18 12.78 -23.10 5.49
CA ALA A 18 13.21 -21.71 5.68
C ALA A 18 13.36 -21.36 7.18
N ALA A 19 12.41 -21.79 8.01
CA ALA A 19 12.48 -21.58 9.46
C ALA A 19 13.75 -22.22 10.07
N ARG A 20 14.11 -23.45 9.66
CA ARG A 20 15.35 -24.10 10.11
C ARG A 20 16.62 -23.36 9.71
N HIS A 21 16.55 -22.59 8.65
CA HIS A 21 17.68 -21.78 8.16
C HIS A 21 17.57 -20.29 8.54
N HIS A 22 16.65 -19.93 9.44
CA HIS A 22 16.42 -18.55 9.89
C HIS A 22 16.10 -17.58 8.74
N LEU A 23 15.35 -18.05 7.74
CA LEU A 23 14.90 -17.26 6.61
C LEU A 23 13.44 -16.86 6.77
N VAL A 24 13.13 -15.64 6.39
CA VAL A 24 11.76 -15.15 6.21
C VAL A 24 11.29 -15.39 4.78
N LEU A 25 9.99 -15.47 4.59
CA LEU A 25 9.38 -15.77 3.29
C LEU A 25 8.34 -14.72 2.91
N ASP A 26 8.35 -14.37 1.64
CA ASP A 26 7.27 -13.76 0.91
C ASP A 26 6.86 -14.70 -0.23
N TYR A 27 5.61 -15.15 -0.23
CA TYR A 27 5.13 -16.08 -1.24
C TYR A 27 4.54 -15.34 -2.44
N HIS A 28 5.12 -15.54 -3.62
CA HIS A 28 4.53 -15.12 -4.90
C HIS A 28 3.75 -16.25 -5.57
N GLY A 29 2.67 -15.88 -6.27
CA GLY A 29 1.77 -16.83 -6.93
C GLY A 29 0.89 -17.65 -5.96
N LEU A 30 0.88 -17.35 -4.68
CA LEU A 30 0.03 -17.97 -3.67
C LEU A 30 -0.88 -16.94 -3.00
N LYS A 31 -2.08 -17.39 -2.65
CA LYS A 31 -3.00 -16.64 -1.80
C LYS A 31 -2.77 -16.98 -0.33
N PRO A 32 -3.09 -16.08 0.61
CA PRO A 32 -3.05 -16.39 2.03
C PRO A 32 -3.96 -17.57 2.38
N PHE A 33 -3.44 -18.52 3.13
CA PHE A 33 -4.17 -19.72 3.57
C PHE A 33 -3.92 -20.07 5.05
N GLY A 34 -3.40 -19.10 5.82
CA GLY A 34 -3.25 -19.20 7.27
C GLY A 34 -1.99 -19.92 7.75
N ILE A 35 -1.03 -20.22 6.87
CA ILE A 35 0.26 -20.88 7.21
C ILE A 35 1.07 -20.08 8.23
N GLN A 36 0.91 -18.75 8.31
CA GLN A 36 1.60 -17.87 9.25
C GLN A 36 1.34 -18.25 10.71
N ARG A 37 0.22 -18.91 11.00
CA ARG A 37 -0.09 -19.40 12.36
C ARG A 37 0.86 -20.53 12.80
N ALA A 38 1.31 -21.34 11.86
CA ALA A 38 2.25 -22.43 12.11
C ALA A 38 3.70 -22.02 11.85
N TYR A 39 3.90 -21.13 10.88
CA TYR A 39 5.22 -20.66 10.44
C TYR A 39 5.24 -19.13 10.36
N PRO A 40 5.51 -18.45 11.50
CA PRO A 40 5.51 -16.98 11.56
C PRO A 40 6.67 -16.32 10.78
N ASN A 41 7.60 -17.11 10.24
CA ASN A 41 8.60 -16.65 9.27
C ASN A 41 8.04 -16.39 7.87
N VAL A 42 6.78 -16.75 7.60
CA VAL A 42 6.04 -16.33 6.38
C VAL A 42 5.43 -14.97 6.67
N LEU A 43 5.92 -13.93 5.99
CA LEU A 43 5.55 -12.54 6.26
C LEU A 43 4.43 -12.04 5.36
N ASN A 44 4.55 -12.27 4.05
CA ASN A 44 3.64 -11.75 3.04
C ASN A 44 3.19 -12.82 2.05
N PHE A 45 2.17 -12.43 1.28
CA PHE A 45 1.73 -13.13 0.07
C PHE A 45 1.43 -12.13 -1.04
N GLU A 46 1.92 -12.39 -2.24
CA GLU A 46 1.58 -11.58 -3.39
C GLU A 46 0.09 -11.68 -3.74
N GLY A 47 -0.52 -12.84 -3.77
CA GLY A 47 -1.93 -13.11 -4.14
C GLY A 47 -2.88 -11.89 -4.11
N VAL A 48 -2.53 -10.82 -4.81
CA VAL A 48 -3.15 -9.51 -4.89
C VAL A 48 -2.86 -8.92 -6.28
N LYS A 49 -3.72 -8.04 -6.78
CA LYS A 49 -3.38 -7.21 -7.92
C LYS A 49 -2.43 -6.10 -7.48
N GLY A 50 -1.14 -6.41 -7.40
CA GLY A 50 -0.10 -5.47 -7.01
C GLY A 50 0.12 -4.36 -8.03
N LEU A 51 0.88 -3.33 -7.65
CA LEU A 51 1.13 -2.16 -8.49
C LEU A 51 1.80 -2.50 -9.83
N GLU A 52 2.56 -3.58 -9.90
CA GLU A 52 3.21 -4.03 -11.13
C GLU A 52 2.24 -4.23 -12.30
N ASN A 53 0.97 -4.56 -12.02
CA ASN A 53 -0.05 -4.73 -13.05
C ASN A 53 -0.30 -3.46 -13.86
N SER A 54 0.02 -2.29 -13.33
CA SER A 54 -0.06 -1.01 -14.06
C SER A 54 0.80 -0.97 -15.31
N LYS A 55 1.85 -1.78 -15.40
CA LYS A 55 2.73 -1.88 -16.58
C LYS A 55 2.00 -2.37 -17.82
N TRP A 56 0.96 -3.18 -17.64
CA TRP A 56 0.25 -3.88 -18.73
C TRP A 56 -1.14 -3.34 -18.98
N GLU A 57 -1.61 -2.39 -18.18
CA GLU A 57 -2.93 -1.80 -18.36
C GLU A 57 -2.91 -0.74 -19.46
N PRO A 58 -3.73 -0.87 -20.51
CA PRO A 58 -3.64 0.02 -21.66
C PRO A 58 -4.03 1.47 -21.32
N ARG A 59 -5.07 1.64 -20.51
CA ARG A 59 -5.57 2.95 -20.01
C ARG A 59 -6.45 2.76 -18.79
N VAL A 60 -6.72 3.85 -18.08
CA VAL A 60 -7.71 3.85 -17.00
C VAL A 60 -9.09 3.55 -17.57
N GLY A 61 -9.73 2.52 -17.05
CA GLY A 61 -11.09 2.13 -17.38
C GLY A 61 -12.06 2.38 -16.22
N ASP A 62 -13.35 2.20 -16.48
CA ASP A 62 -14.39 2.34 -15.46
C ASP A 62 -14.54 1.09 -14.59
N GLY A 63 -14.04 -0.05 -15.05
CA GLY A 63 -14.03 -1.30 -14.30
C GLY A 63 -13.01 -1.31 -13.17
N PRO A 64 -13.26 -2.08 -12.10
CA PRO A 64 -12.37 -2.10 -10.92
C PRO A 64 -10.96 -2.60 -11.24
N LEU A 65 -10.79 -3.40 -12.29
CA LEU A 65 -9.50 -3.96 -12.69
C LEU A 65 -8.59 -2.95 -13.42
N HIS A 66 -9.17 -1.87 -13.96
CA HIS A 66 -8.44 -0.84 -14.73
C HIS A 66 -8.51 0.53 -14.05
N ASN A 67 -8.90 0.55 -12.80
CA ASN A 67 -9.05 1.74 -11.97
C ASN A 67 -8.27 1.51 -10.69
N GLN A 68 -6.98 1.82 -10.72
CA GLN A 68 -6.06 1.57 -9.61
C GLN A 68 -6.51 2.26 -8.32
N PRO A 69 -6.81 3.59 -8.29
CA PRO A 69 -7.21 4.24 -7.05
C PRO A 69 -8.48 3.64 -6.42
N ARG A 70 -9.43 3.17 -7.23
CA ARG A 70 -10.60 2.46 -6.72
C ARG A 70 -10.24 1.08 -6.17
N TYR A 71 -9.33 0.38 -6.83
CA TYR A 71 -8.83 -0.90 -6.35
C TYR A 71 -8.10 -0.72 -5.02
N ASP A 72 -7.25 0.29 -4.90
CA ASP A 72 -6.43 0.56 -3.72
C ASP A 72 -7.27 0.87 -2.48
N VAL A 73 -8.41 1.54 -2.65
CA VAL A 73 -9.35 1.77 -1.54
C VAL A 73 -10.33 0.60 -1.33
N THR A 74 -10.27 -0.43 -2.17
CA THR A 74 -11.08 -1.66 -2.03
C THR A 74 -10.28 -2.79 -1.37
N ALA A 75 -9.01 -2.93 -1.72
CA ALA A 75 -8.15 -4.02 -1.25
C ALA A 75 -8.08 -4.16 0.27
N PRO A 76 -8.00 -3.08 1.08
CA PRO A 76 -8.03 -3.18 2.54
C PRO A 76 -9.29 -3.81 3.10
N TYR A 77 -10.43 -3.61 2.48
CA TYR A 77 -11.69 -4.18 2.95
C TYR A 77 -11.86 -5.66 2.59
N LEU A 78 -11.19 -6.14 1.55
CA LEU A 78 -11.38 -7.48 1.02
C LEU A 78 -10.10 -8.32 1.15
N ARG A 79 -9.03 -7.94 0.46
CA ARG A 79 -7.80 -8.74 0.38
C ARG A 79 -7.06 -8.81 1.71
N MET A 80 -7.01 -7.71 2.45
CA MET A 80 -6.30 -7.66 3.74
C MET A 80 -7.01 -8.44 4.86
N LEU A 81 -8.28 -8.82 4.70
CA LEU A 81 -8.95 -9.76 5.62
C LEU A 81 -8.25 -11.12 5.70
N ALA A 82 -7.55 -11.51 4.64
CA ALA A 82 -6.80 -12.76 4.60
C ALA A 82 -5.36 -12.62 5.15
N GLY A 83 -4.92 -11.40 5.47
CA GLY A 83 -3.60 -11.11 6.01
C GLY A 83 -2.74 -10.20 5.12
N PRO A 84 -1.46 -10.04 5.46
CA PRO A 84 -0.53 -9.16 4.76
C PRO A 84 -0.46 -9.44 3.25
N MET A 85 -0.13 -8.40 2.49
CA MET A 85 -0.03 -8.50 1.04
C MET A 85 1.22 -7.79 0.51
N ASP A 86 1.93 -8.44 -0.41
CA ASP A 86 3.00 -7.82 -1.18
C ASP A 86 2.39 -7.08 -2.38
N TYR A 87 1.98 -5.84 -2.12
CA TYR A 87 1.40 -4.94 -3.13
C TYR A 87 2.46 -4.16 -3.90
N THR A 88 3.60 -3.91 -3.28
CA THR A 88 4.71 -3.10 -3.80
C THR A 88 4.31 -1.67 -4.17
N PRO A 89 3.93 -0.81 -3.22
CA PRO A 89 3.59 0.59 -3.47
C PRO A 89 4.80 1.48 -3.68
N GLY A 90 4.58 2.78 -3.90
CA GLY A 90 5.62 3.80 -3.86
C GLY A 90 6.20 4.19 -5.22
N ALA A 91 5.46 4.02 -6.31
CA ALA A 91 5.90 4.54 -7.61
C ALA A 91 6.18 6.04 -7.53
N MET A 92 7.31 6.47 -8.11
CA MET A 92 7.74 7.85 -8.20
C MET A 92 7.42 8.49 -9.56
N THR A 93 6.91 7.70 -10.50
CA THR A 93 6.25 8.18 -11.71
C THR A 93 4.76 7.96 -11.56
N ASN A 94 4.01 9.06 -11.46
CA ASN A 94 2.59 9.05 -11.16
C ASN A 94 1.82 9.74 -12.27
N ALA A 95 0.63 9.29 -12.61
CA ALA A 95 -0.18 9.85 -13.68
C ALA A 95 -1.65 9.98 -13.29
N MET A 96 -2.24 11.12 -13.64
CA MET A 96 -3.68 11.30 -13.57
C MET A 96 -4.37 10.50 -14.67
N LYS A 97 -5.68 10.32 -14.52
CA LYS A 97 -6.50 9.44 -15.36
C LYS A 97 -6.25 9.63 -16.87
N ASP A 98 -6.14 10.89 -17.32
CA ASP A 98 -6.01 11.23 -18.73
C ASP A 98 -4.60 11.06 -19.29
N ASN A 99 -3.60 11.02 -18.40
CA ASN A 99 -2.18 10.93 -18.75
C ASN A 99 -1.60 9.54 -18.53
N PHE A 100 -2.36 8.62 -17.91
CA PHE A 100 -1.90 7.27 -17.65
C PHE A 100 -1.95 6.40 -18.92
N PHE A 101 -0.87 5.65 -19.13
CA PHE A 101 -0.82 4.54 -20.07
C PHE A 101 0.12 3.45 -19.55
N GLY A 102 -0.26 2.20 -19.76
CA GLY A 102 0.58 1.07 -19.38
C GLY A 102 1.85 1.02 -20.23
N ASN A 103 3.00 0.92 -19.57
CA ASN A 103 4.30 0.84 -20.22
C ASN A 103 5.26 0.02 -19.35
N ASN A 104 5.77 -1.07 -19.89
CA ASN A 104 6.68 -1.95 -19.17
C ASN A 104 8.08 -1.34 -18.95
N ASP A 105 8.55 -0.53 -19.90
CA ASP A 105 9.90 0.04 -19.86
C ASP A 105 9.95 1.32 -19.01
N HIS A 106 8.85 2.05 -18.95
CA HIS A 106 8.69 3.27 -18.15
C HIS A 106 7.39 3.21 -17.34
N PRO A 107 7.32 2.33 -16.35
CA PRO A 107 6.10 2.12 -15.58
C PRO A 107 5.70 3.34 -14.76
N MET A 108 4.40 3.56 -14.64
CA MET A 108 3.80 4.61 -13.84
C MET A 108 2.61 4.09 -13.06
N SER A 109 2.30 4.72 -11.93
CA SER A 109 1.06 4.45 -11.19
C SER A 109 -0.07 5.36 -11.65
N GLN A 110 -1.29 4.91 -11.46
CA GLN A 110 -2.48 5.76 -11.53
C GLN A 110 -2.69 6.47 -10.18
N GLY A 111 -3.07 7.75 -10.23
CA GLY A 111 -3.29 8.57 -9.04
C GLY A 111 -2.05 9.34 -8.59
N THR A 112 -2.18 10.05 -7.47
CA THR A 112 -1.18 11.01 -7.02
C THR A 112 0.00 10.36 -6.29
N ARG A 113 1.09 11.11 -6.16
CA ARG A 113 2.25 10.75 -5.34
C ARG A 113 1.83 10.47 -3.89
N VAL A 114 0.98 11.32 -3.33
CA VAL A 114 0.54 11.18 -1.95
C VAL A 114 -0.31 9.93 -1.75
N HIS A 115 -1.10 9.55 -2.76
CA HIS A 115 -1.82 8.28 -2.74
C HIS A 115 -0.86 7.08 -2.60
N GLN A 116 0.25 7.07 -3.34
CA GLN A 116 1.28 6.02 -3.21
C GLN A 116 1.94 6.03 -1.82
N MET A 117 2.18 7.21 -1.24
CA MET A 117 2.74 7.34 0.10
C MET A 117 1.77 6.82 1.18
N ALA A 118 0.48 7.11 1.05
CA ALA A 118 -0.54 6.69 2.01
C ALA A 118 -0.66 5.16 2.12
N MET A 119 -0.35 4.42 1.07
CA MET A 119 -0.39 2.96 1.06
C MET A 119 0.55 2.33 2.08
N TYR A 120 1.69 2.96 2.40
CA TYR A 120 2.63 2.47 3.40
C TYR A 120 2.06 2.45 4.82
N THR A 121 1.10 3.32 5.09
CA THR A 121 0.35 3.29 6.34
C THR A 121 -0.89 2.42 6.23
N THR A 122 -1.59 2.45 5.08
CA THR A 122 -2.87 1.77 4.90
C THR A 122 -2.72 0.27 4.80
N PHE A 123 -1.77 -0.21 3.98
CA PHE A 123 -1.60 -1.62 3.70
C PHE A 123 -0.84 -2.34 4.81
N GLU A 124 -1.15 -3.63 4.99
CA GLU A 124 -0.42 -4.52 5.88
C GLU A 124 0.64 -5.27 5.07
N ALA A 125 1.90 -5.01 5.37
CA ALA A 125 3.03 -5.68 4.76
C ALA A 125 4.25 -5.62 5.71
N PRO A 126 4.46 -6.64 6.57
CA PRO A 126 5.64 -6.70 7.45
C PRO A 126 6.98 -6.64 6.70
N LEU A 127 7.02 -7.16 5.48
CA LEU A 127 8.11 -6.98 4.53
C LEU A 127 7.62 -6.03 3.42
N GLN A 128 7.80 -4.73 3.63
CA GLN A 128 7.30 -3.70 2.70
C GLN A 128 8.30 -3.45 1.59
N MET A 129 7.85 -3.64 0.35
CA MET A 129 8.65 -3.40 -0.85
C MET A 129 8.52 -1.95 -1.34
N LEU A 130 9.45 -1.56 -2.21
CA LEU A 130 9.50 -0.28 -2.91
C LEU A 130 9.38 -0.51 -4.42
N ALA A 131 8.41 0.14 -5.07
CA ALA A 131 8.08 -0.13 -6.47
C ALA A 131 9.11 0.39 -7.47
N ASP A 132 9.84 1.44 -7.12
CA ASP A 132 10.65 2.17 -8.10
C ASP A 132 12.17 1.96 -7.92
N SER A 133 12.97 2.54 -8.82
CA SER A 133 14.42 2.41 -8.79
C SER A 133 15.06 3.31 -7.72
N PRO A 134 16.24 2.92 -7.17
CA PRO A 134 16.98 3.76 -6.23
C PRO A 134 17.20 5.19 -6.73
N THR A 135 17.53 5.36 -8.02
CA THR A 135 17.77 6.68 -8.62
C THR A 135 16.54 7.59 -8.57
N LYS A 136 15.32 7.03 -8.72
CA LYS A 136 14.10 7.82 -8.60
C LYS A 136 13.83 8.22 -7.15
N TYR A 137 14.04 7.32 -6.21
CA TYR A 137 13.94 7.64 -4.78
C TYR A 137 14.96 8.70 -4.34
N GLU A 138 16.17 8.67 -4.86
CA GLU A 138 17.19 9.70 -4.60
C GLU A 138 16.79 11.08 -5.13
N ARG A 139 16.11 11.14 -6.27
CA ARG A 139 15.60 12.40 -6.85
C ARG A 139 14.41 12.97 -6.09
N GLU A 140 13.62 12.10 -5.47
CA GLU A 140 12.39 12.43 -4.74
C GLU A 140 12.60 12.35 -3.22
N GLN A 141 13.70 12.94 -2.76
CA GLN A 141 14.18 12.83 -1.39
C GLN A 141 13.12 13.16 -0.32
N PRO A 142 12.30 14.24 -0.44
CA PRO A 142 11.33 14.57 0.60
C PRO A 142 10.28 13.47 0.82
N THR A 143 9.80 12.84 -0.26
CA THR A 143 8.82 11.75 -0.18
C THR A 143 9.48 10.45 0.30
N THR A 144 10.68 10.16 -0.16
CA THR A 144 11.48 9.02 0.27
C THR A 144 11.82 9.09 1.75
N ASP A 145 12.23 10.26 2.24
CA ASP A 145 12.51 10.50 3.66
C ASP A 145 11.29 10.33 4.55
N PHE A 146 10.11 10.63 4.04
CA PHE A 146 8.86 10.38 4.76
C PHE A 146 8.53 8.88 4.79
N ILE A 147 8.56 8.21 3.63
CA ILE A 147 8.25 6.77 3.51
C ILE A 147 9.15 5.95 4.45
N ARG A 148 10.45 6.21 4.49
CA ARG A 148 11.39 5.45 5.32
C ARG A 148 11.15 5.57 6.82
N GLN A 149 10.35 6.54 7.28
CA GLN A 149 9.99 6.71 8.68
C GLN A 149 8.73 5.92 9.07
N ILE A 150 7.99 5.41 8.07
CA ILE A 150 6.77 4.66 8.33
C ILE A 150 7.16 3.22 8.72
N PRO A 151 6.75 2.74 9.90
CA PRO A 151 7.02 1.36 10.31
C PRO A 151 6.28 0.35 9.43
N THR A 152 6.82 -0.85 9.30
CA THR A 152 6.16 -1.96 8.61
C THR A 152 5.28 -2.80 9.56
N VAL A 153 5.49 -2.66 10.87
CA VAL A 153 4.71 -3.34 11.92
C VAL A 153 4.29 -2.33 12.97
N PHE A 154 3.00 -2.28 13.25
CA PHE A 154 2.37 -1.33 14.15
C PHE A 154 1.86 -2.01 15.42
N ASP A 155 1.76 -1.23 16.51
CA ASP A 155 1.28 -1.70 17.81
C ASP A 155 -0.24 -1.60 17.94
N GLU A 156 -0.86 -0.70 17.16
CA GLU A 156 -2.30 -0.45 17.17
C GLU A 156 -2.78 0.01 15.79
N VAL A 157 -3.98 -0.40 15.41
CA VAL A 157 -4.64 0.00 14.17
C VAL A 157 -6.05 0.45 14.48
N ARG A 158 -6.45 1.62 13.97
CA ARG A 158 -7.82 2.18 14.06
C ARG A 158 -8.34 2.49 12.66
N ALA A 159 -9.48 1.93 12.30
CA ALA A 159 -10.27 2.41 11.19
C ALA A 159 -11.05 3.63 11.67
N LEU A 160 -10.82 4.79 11.05
CA LEU A 160 -11.47 6.04 11.45
C LEU A 160 -12.71 6.31 10.63
N ASP A 161 -12.65 6.08 9.33
CA ASP A 161 -13.78 6.28 8.40
C ASP A 161 -13.54 5.51 7.11
N GLY A 162 -14.59 5.25 6.32
CA GLY A 162 -14.43 4.64 5.01
C GLY A 162 -15.71 4.09 4.41
N VAL A 163 -15.70 4.07 3.07
CA VAL A 163 -16.74 3.45 2.25
C VAL A 163 -16.07 2.58 1.19
N LEU A 164 -16.46 1.31 1.13
CA LEU A 164 -15.90 0.33 0.21
C LEU A 164 -15.87 0.82 -1.24
N GLY A 165 -14.68 0.83 -1.84
CA GLY A 165 -14.48 1.27 -3.23
C GLY A 165 -14.53 2.78 -3.44
N GLU A 166 -14.69 3.57 -2.37
CA GLU A 166 -14.72 5.01 -2.43
C GLU A 166 -13.55 5.66 -1.72
N TYR A 167 -13.39 5.39 -0.44
CA TYR A 167 -12.29 5.94 0.38
C TYR A 167 -12.09 5.13 1.66
N LEU A 168 -10.98 5.36 2.30
CA LEU A 168 -10.71 4.88 3.66
C LEU A 168 -9.78 5.83 4.40
N VAL A 169 -9.94 5.86 5.72
CA VAL A 169 -9.07 6.57 6.64
C VAL A 169 -8.67 5.64 7.77
N VAL A 170 -7.38 5.48 7.95
CA VAL A 170 -6.82 4.67 9.04
C VAL A 170 -5.80 5.45 9.83
N ALA A 171 -5.70 5.15 11.11
CA ALA A 171 -4.61 5.58 11.96
C ALA A 171 -3.92 4.36 12.54
N LYS A 172 -2.60 4.34 12.51
CA LYS A 172 -1.76 3.27 13.05
C LYS A 172 -0.74 3.86 14.01
N ARG A 173 -0.44 3.16 15.10
CA ARG A 173 0.50 3.63 16.11
C ARG A 173 1.72 2.73 16.21
N LYS A 174 2.88 3.39 16.37
CA LYS A 174 4.13 2.73 16.76
C LYS A 174 4.77 3.52 17.91
N GLY A 175 4.91 2.89 19.07
CA GLY A 175 5.35 3.60 20.26
C GLY A 175 4.44 4.78 20.60
N ALA A 176 4.98 5.99 20.63
CA ALA A 176 4.24 7.23 20.88
C ALA A 176 3.75 7.93 19.61
N THR A 177 4.15 7.47 18.42
CA THR A 177 3.85 8.13 17.14
C THR A 177 2.65 7.52 16.46
N TRP A 178 1.73 8.36 16.01
CA TRP A 178 0.61 7.99 15.16
C TRP A 178 0.89 8.32 13.70
N TYR A 179 0.51 7.42 12.83
CA TYR A 179 0.56 7.53 11.38
C TYR A 179 -0.87 7.50 10.87
N LEU A 180 -1.33 8.59 10.26
CA LEU A 180 -2.66 8.71 9.70
C LEU A 180 -2.57 8.71 8.18
N ALA A 181 -3.39 7.91 7.53
CA ALA A 181 -3.52 7.89 6.08
C ALA A 181 -4.98 7.97 5.66
N ALA A 182 -5.24 8.82 4.67
CA ALA A 182 -6.52 8.93 3.99
C ALA A 182 -6.29 8.72 2.49
N MET A 183 -7.07 7.82 1.90
CA MET A 183 -7.02 7.53 0.47
C MET A 183 -8.43 7.59 -0.10
N THR A 184 -8.56 8.10 -1.33
CA THR A 184 -9.82 8.14 -2.08
C THR A 184 -9.64 7.53 -3.47
N ASN A 185 -10.74 7.14 -4.09
CA ASN A 185 -10.76 6.87 -5.53
C ASN A 185 -10.54 8.18 -6.32
N TRP A 186 -10.90 8.23 -7.62
CA TRP A 186 -10.74 9.44 -8.43
C TRP A 186 -11.61 10.64 -7.99
N GLN A 187 -12.51 10.46 -7.02
CA GLN A 187 -13.38 11.54 -6.55
C GLN A 187 -12.78 12.23 -5.33
N PRO A 188 -12.59 13.55 -5.35
CA PRO A 188 -12.16 14.30 -4.17
C PRO A 188 -13.23 14.27 -3.09
N ARG A 189 -12.81 14.33 -1.82
CA ARG A 189 -13.69 14.31 -0.65
C ARG A 189 -13.17 15.22 0.45
N ASP A 190 -14.10 15.90 1.11
CA ASP A 190 -13.86 16.61 2.35
C ASP A 190 -14.30 15.73 3.52
N LEU A 191 -13.38 15.43 4.42
CA LEU A 191 -13.63 14.57 5.58
C LEU A 191 -13.35 15.34 6.87
N THR A 192 -14.22 15.17 7.85
CA THR A 192 -14.00 15.67 9.21
C THR A 192 -13.72 14.48 10.12
N LEU A 193 -12.54 14.47 10.73
CA LEU A 193 -12.09 13.37 11.57
C LEU A 193 -12.02 13.81 13.04
N THR A 194 -12.46 12.93 13.94
CA THR A 194 -12.19 13.07 15.36
C THR A 194 -10.91 12.30 15.70
N LEU A 195 -9.94 12.99 16.28
CA LEU A 195 -8.64 12.41 16.65
C LEU A 195 -8.59 12.08 18.14
N ASP A 196 -9.57 11.33 18.63
CA ASP A 196 -9.72 10.94 20.04
C ASP A 196 -8.62 9.99 20.55
N MET A 197 -7.83 9.43 19.62
CA MET A 197 -6.68 8.62 19.96
C MET A 197 -5.48 9.43 20.43
N LEU A 198 -5.46 10.74 20.21
CA LEU A 198 -4.39 11.62 20.67
C LEU A 198 -4.66 12.03 22.11
N SER A 199 -3.59 12.11 22.93
CA SER A 199 -3.67 12.66 24.28
C SER A 199 -4.04 14.15 24.25
N ALA A 200 -4.56 14.67 25.35
CA ALA A 200 -4.76 16.10 25.47
C ALA A 200 -3.42 16.86 25.40
N GLY A 201 -3.40 17.99 24.70
CA GLY A 201 -2.21 18.84 24.57
C GLY A 201 -1.91 19.22 23.12
N SER A 202 -0.70 19.75 22.91
CA SER A 202 -0.21 20.11 21.59
C SER A 202 0.57 18.94 20.99
N HIS A 203 0.38 18.69 19.70
CA HIS A 203 1.07 17.66 18.94
C HIS A 203 1.75 18.31 17.74
N GLU A 204 2.92 17.81 17.39
CA GLU A 204 3.60 18.13 16.13
C GLU A 204 3.12 17.11 15.08
N ALA A 205 2.81 17.62 13.89
CA ALA A 205 2.40 16.79 12.76
C ALA A 205 3.15 17.17 11.50
N THR A 206 3.59 16.18 10.73
CA THR A 206 4.05 16.36 9.37
C THR A 206 2.98 15.85 8.43
N LEU A 207 2.48 16.72 7.56
CA LEU A 207 1.43 16.40 6.60
C LEU A 207 1.96 16.43 5.18
N PHE A 208 1.72 15.34 4.44
CA PHE A 208 1.78 15.33 2.98
C PHE A 208 0.36 15.25 2.44
N ALA A 209 0.00 16.15 1.56
CA ALA A 209 -1.31 16.18 0.92
C ALA A 209 -1.15 16.55 -0.56
N ASP A 210 -2.13 16.19 -1.37
CA ASP A 210 -2.18 16.59 -2.78
C ASP A 210 -2.05 18.12 -2.89
N GLY A 211 -1.25 18.55 -3.87
CA GLY A 211 -1.06 19.96 -4.19
C GLY A 211 -2.25 20.55 -4.94
N VAL A 212 -2.21 21.86 -5.16
CA VAL A 212 -3.31 22.58 -5.83
C VAL A 212 -3.49 22.20 -7.31
N ASN A 213 -2.47 21.62 -7.93
CA ASN A 213 -2.48 21.16 -9.32
C ASN A 213 -2.49 19.64 -9.45
N ALA A 214 -2.72 18.91 -8.37
CA ALA A 214 -2.66 17.44 -8.36
C ALA A 214 -3.66 16.78 -9.32
N ASP A 215 -4.71 17.49 -9.73
CA ASP A 215 -5.66 17.09 -10.76
C ASP A 215 -5.05 17.04 -12.19
N ARG A 216 -3.90 17.68 -12.40
CA ARG A 216 -3.18 17.75 -13.69
C ARG A 216 -1.79 17.15 -13.61
N ASP A 217 -1.12 17.37 -12.49
CA ASP A 217 0.21 16.83 -12.19
C ASP A 217 0.14 15.94 -10.96
N ALA A 218 0.10 14.64 -11.19
CA ALA A 218 0.01 13.64 -10.13
C ALA A 218 1.20 13.63 -9.15
N THR A 219 2.27 14.38 -9.47
CA THR A 219 3.43 14.52 -8.60
C THR A 219 3.38 15.78 -7.73
N ASP A 220 2.38 16.66 -7.96
CA ASP A 220 2.20 17.87 -7.15
C ASP A 220 1.69 17.53 -5.75
N TYR A 221 2.43 17.93 -4.75
CA TYR A 221 2.07 17.76 -3.34
C TYR A 221 2.51 18.96 -2.52
N ARG A 222 1.88 19.11 -1.35
CA ARG A 222 2.31 20.07 -0.31
C ARG A 222 2.78 19.29 0.93
N LYS A 223 3.82 19.84 1.56
CA LYS A 223 4.33 19.40 2.86
C LYS A 223 4.18 20.52 3.88
N THR A 224 3.60 20.25 5.02
CA THR A 224 3.47 21.17 6.15
C THR A 224 3.82 20.48 7.46
#